data_4255b41a2f8331665ef9e828ba46fe81
#
_entry.id   4255b41a2f8331665ef9e828ba46fe81
#
_cell.length_a   1.000
_cell.length_b   1.000
_cell.length_c   1.000
_cell.angle_alpha   90.00
_cell.angle_beta   90.00
_cell.angle_gamma   90.00
#
_symmetry.space_group_name_H-M   'P 1'
#
loop_
_entity.id
_entity.type
_entity.pdbx_description
1 polymer ?
#
loop_
_entity_poly.entity_id
_entity_poly.type
_entity_poly.pdbx_seq_one_letter_code
_entity_poly.pdbx_strand_id
1 'polypeptide(L)'
;MTDKTSIILSVRNISVAFGAKQVLNKLCLDIHAKEILGFIGPSGSGKSVLMRTILGLAHKQSGEITIFGHDIDKVSAEKRQEIDGAMGVLFQHGALFSALTVLENIQLPMRQYLQLPLKLMNELALLKIELVGLPRDAAAKYPSELSGGMIKRAALARALALDPQLLFLDEPTSGLDPIGAAEFDELIVSLRDTMGLSVYMVTHDLDSLHAICDRIAVLGEGRIKVQGTLDEMHQCEDVWVAAYFKGKRARQILPRETPQLKERLS
;
A
#
# COMPACT_ATOMS: atom_id res chain seq x y z
N MET A 1 8.72 14.91 16.17
CA MET A 1 9.26 14.70 14.82
C MET A 1 9.84 13.30 14.79
N THR A 2 9.13 12.32 14.26
CA THR A 2 9.68 10.97 14.05
C THR A 2 10.70 11.07 12.91
N ASP A 3 11.92 10.66 13.21
CA ASP A 3 13.03 10.64 12.26
C ASP A 3 12.66 9.68 11.10
N LYS A 4 12.88 10.09 9.83
CA LYS A 4 12.66 9.24 8.63
C LYS A 4 13.44 7.91 8.68
N THR A 5 14.34 7.74 9.64
CA THR A 5 15.15 6.54 9.86
C THR A 5 14.50 5.50 10.78
N SER A 6 13.38 5.81 11.46
CA SER A 6 12.74 4.86 12.37
C SER A 6 11.97 3.78 11.60
N ILE A 7 12.24 2.51 11.94
CA ILE A 7 11.52 1.36 11.37
C ILE A 7 10.18 1.22 12.09
N ILE A 8 9.08 1.25 11.34
CA ILE A 8 7.73 1.06 11.87
C ILE A 8 7.18 -0.35 11.71
N LEU A 9 7.67 -1.07 10.70
CA LEU A 9 7.40 -2.48 10.49
C LEU A 9 8.70 -3.20 10.15
N SER A 10 8.95 -4.29 10.86
CA SER A 10 10.11 -5.15 10.65
C SER A 10 9.66 -6.60 10.52
N VAL A 11 10.10 -7.24 9.45
CA VAL A 11 9.88 -8.65 9.16
C VAL A 11 11.23 -9.35 9.18
N ARG A 12 11.36 -10.41 9.98
CA ARG A 12 12.62 -11.14 10.15
C ARG A 12 12.41 -12.65 9.93
N ASN A 13 13.11 -13.19 8.94
CA ASN A 13 13.17 -14.62 8.62
C ASN A 13 11.79 -15.28 8.46
N ILE A 14 10.80 -14.56 7.91
CA ILE A 14 9.45 -15.07 7.72
C ILE A 14 9.46 -16.20 6.70
N SER A 15 8.90 -17.33 7.11
CA SER A 15 8.66 -18.49 6.25
C SER A 15 7.18 -18.86 6.28
N VAL A 16 6.61 -19.05 5.07
CA VAL A 16 5.20 -19.46 4.88
C VAL A 16 5.13 -20.54 3.83
N ALA A 17 4.39 -21.61 4.12
CA ALA A 17 4.10 -22.67 3.15
C ALA A 17 2.63 -23.07 3.18
N PHE A 18 2.14 -23.56 2.05
CA PHE A 18 0.82 -24.16 1.89
C PHE A 18 0.99 -25.62 1.45
N GLY A 19 0.73 -26.54 2.34
CA GLY A 19 1.08 -27.95 2.15
C GLY A 19 2.59 -28.12 1.95
N ALA A 20 3.01 -28.77 0.88
CA ALA A 20 4.43 -28.95 0.54
C ALA A 20 5.06 -27.75 -0.19
N LYS A 21 4.27 -26.74 -0.59
CA LYS A 21 4.78 -25.60 -1.36
C LYS A 21 5.23 -24.47 -0.46
N GLN A 22 6.55 -24.24 -0.39
CA GLN A 22 7.14 -23.06 0.23
C GLN A 22 6.85 -21.83 -0.62
N VAL A 23 6.26 -20.78 -0.03
CA VAL A 23 5.92 -19.52 -0.70
C VAL A 23 6.84 -18.39 -0.26
N LEU A 24 7.07 -18.25 1.05
CA LEU A 24 8.06 -17.31 1.60
C LEU A 24 9.12 -18.13 2.35
N ASN A 25 10.39 -17.76 2.17
CA ASN A 25 11.52 -18.51 2.69
C ASN A 25 12.54 -17.56 3.35
N LYS A 26 12.50 -17.47 4.68
CA LYS A 26 13.36 -16.59 5.51
C LYS A 26 13.41 -15.16 4.97
N LEU A 27 12.26 -14.62 4.62
CA LEU A 27 12.11 -13.26 4.09
C LEU A 27 12.37 -12.24 5.21
N CYS A 28 13.16 -11.21 4.89
CA CYS A 28 13.38 -10.05 5.75
C CYS A 28 12.99 -8.77 4.99
N LEU A 29 12.29 -7.84 5.66
CA LEU A 29 11.85 -6.58 5.08
C LEU A 29 11.66 -5.55 6.20
N ASP A 30 12.04 -4.29 5.94
CA ASP A 30 11.76 -3.15 6.82
C ASP A 30 10.96 -2.09 6.07
N ILE A 31 10.01 -1.47 6.79
CA ILE A 31 9.32 -0.26 6.35
C ILE A 31 9.68 0.85 7.33
N HIS A 32 10.13 1.99 6.77
CA HIS A 32 10.49 3.16 7.56
C HIS A 32 9.28 4.09 7.76
N ALA A 33 9.40 4.93 8.77
CA ALA A 33 8.37 5.95 9.02
C ALA A 33 8.28 6.93 7.85
N LYS A 34 7.05 7.22 7.42
CA LYS A 34 6.72 8.20 6.38
C LYS A 34 7.32 7.88 5.00
N GLU A 35 7.65 6.62 4.72
CA GLU A 35 8.01 6.19 3.38
C GLU A 35 6.83 5.54 2.65
N ILE A 36 6.83 5.62 1.33
CA ILE A 36 6.05 4.78 0.44
C ILE A 36 6.97 3.69 -0.08
N LEU A 37 6.81 2.47 0.43
CA LEU A 37 7.53 1.29 -0.06
C LEU A 37 6.72 0.59 -1.14
N GLY A 38 7.22 0.60 -2.38
CA GLY A 38 6.69 -0.22 -3.48
C GLY A 38 7.15 -1.67 -3.33
N PHE A 39 6.22 -2.63 -3.37
CA PHE A 39 6.51 -4.05 -3.25
C PHE A 39 6.11 -4.78 -4.52
N ILE A 40 7.09 -5.24 -5.28
CA ILE A 40 6.90 -5.82 -6.61
C ILE A 40 7.45 -7.23 -6.71
N GLY A 41 7.18 -7.91 -7.80
CA GLY A 41 7.70 -9.24 -8.10
C GLY A 41 6.79 -10.00 -9.07
N PRO A 42 7.24 -11.13 -9.61
CA PRO A 42 6.46 -11.95 -10.53
C PRO A 42 5.08 -12.33 -9.96
N SER A 43 4.13 -12.61 -10.86
CA SER A 43 2.83 -13.14 -10.42
C SER A 43 3.02 -14.46 -9.68
N GLY A 44 2.31 -14.62 -8.56
CA GLY A 44 2.43 -15.82 -7.72
C GLY A 44 3.70 -15.89 -6.85
N SER A 45 4.54 -14.86 -6.81
CA SER A 45 5.78 -14.84 -5.99
C SER A 45 5.54 -14.82 -4.48
N GLY A 46 4.31 -14.48 -4.02
CA GLY A 46 3.96 -14.44 -2.60
C GLY A 46 3.70 -13.02 -2.04
N LYS A 47 3.59 -11.98 -2.88
CA LYS A 47 3.36 -10.60 -2.42
C LYS A 47 2.15 -10.47 -1.49
N SER A 48 0.99 -10.91 -1.95
CA SER A 48 -0.24 -10.88 -1.12
C SER A 48 -0.18 -11.84 0.07
N VAL A 49 0.64 -12.92 -0.01
CA VAL A 49 0.87 -13.81 1.12
C VAL A 49 1.63 -13.09 2.22
N LEU A 50 2.70 -12.34 1.89
CA LEU A 50 3.44 -11.54 2.87
C LEU A 50 2.52 -10.52 3.55
N MET A 51 1.78 -9.74 2.76
CA MET A 51 0.85 -8.74 3.30
C MET A 51 -0.17 -9.38 4.25
N ARG A 52 -0.81 -10.49 3.83
CA ARG A 52 -1.77 -11.23 4.68
C ARG A 52 -1.11 -11.78 5.94
N THR A 53 0.14 -12.23 5.87
CA THR A 53 0.89 -12.72 7.03
C THR A 53 1.17 -11.59 8.03
N ILE A 54 1.57 -10.41 7.56
CA ILE A 54 1.77 -9.22 8.40
C ILE A 54 0.47 -8.83 9.10
N LEU A 55 -0.65 -8.84 8.37
CA LEU A 55 -1.98 -8.53 8.89
C LEU A 55 -2.58 -9.64 9.80
N GLY A 56 -1.89 -10.76 9.98
CA GLY A 56 -2.39 -11.88 10.78
C GLY A 56 -3.48 -12.71 10.09
N LEU A 57 -3.70 -12.51 8.79
CA LEU A 57 -4.69 -13.22 7.96
C LEU A 57 -4.14 -14.52 7.35
N ALA A 58 -2.83 -14.77 7.48
CA ALA A 58 -2.18 -16.01 7.07
C ALA A 58 -1.15 -16.44 8.11
N HIS A 59 -1.08 -17.72 8.42
CA HIS A 59 -0.14 -18.27 9.38
C HIS A 59 1.28 -18.34 8.80
N LYS A 60 2.26 -17.92 9.58
CA LYS A 60 3.67 -18.13 9.31
C LYS A 60 4.15 -19.44 9.99
N GLN A 61 5.12 -20.12 9.38
CA GLN A 61 5.78 -21.28 9.98
C GLN A 61 6.87 -20.86 10.96
N SER A 62 7.57 -19.76 10.66
CA SER A 62 8.66 -19.26 11.48
C SER A 62 8.92 -17.78 11.17
N GLY A 63 9.76 -17.16 12.02
CA GLY A 63 10.18 -15.76 11.90
C GLY A 63 9.37 -14.84 12.80
N GLU A 64 9.76 -13.57 12.82
CA GLU A 64 9.21 -12.53 13.71
C GLU A 64 8.68 -11.35 12.89
N ILE A 65 7.59 -10.76 13.35
CA ILE A 65 7.03 -9.52 12.81
C ILE A 65 6.90 -8.53 13.95
N THR A 66 7.54 -7.39 13.79
CA THR A 66 7.47 -6.29 14.75
C THR A 66 6.77 -5.11 14.10
N ILE A 67 5.70 -4.60 14.71
CA ILE A 67 4.93 -3.44 14.23
C ILE A 67 4.93 -2.40 15.35
N PHE A 68 5.31 -1.15 15.02
CA PHE A 68 5.44 -0.05 15.99
C PHE A 68 6.29 -0.41 17.20
N GLY A 69 7.36 -1.20 17.01
CA GLY A 69 8.27 -1.66 18.06
C GLY A 69 7.77 -2.84 18.88
N HIS A 70 6.60 -3.42 18.56
CA HIS A 70 6.02 -4.55 19.29
C HIS A 70 6.03 -5.83 18.45
N ASP A 71 6.54 -6.93 19.02
CA ASP A 71 6.43 -8.28 18.44
C ASP A 71 4.98 -8.72 18.51
N ILE A 72 4.32 -8.87 17.33
CA ILE A 72 2.88 -9.14 17.24
C ILE A 72 2.46 -10.51 17.79
N ASP A 73 3.39 -11.43 17.99
CA ASP A 73 3.10 -12.74 18.57
C ASP A 73 3.18 -12.75 20.11
N LYS A 74 3.80 -11.72 20.71
CA LYS A 74 4.07 -11.65 22.14
C LYS A 74 3.25 -10.61 22.90
N VAL A 75 2.48 -9.78 22.17
CA VAL A 75 1.63 -8.75 22.78
C VAL A 75 0.33 -9.34 23.33
N SER A 76 -0.28 -8.63 24.30
CA SER A 76 -1.64 -8.96 24.77
C SER A 76 -2.69 -8.70 23.69
N ALA A 77 -3.89 -9.27 23.87
CA ALA A 77 -4.99 -9.07 22.92
C ALA A 77 -5.38 -7.58 22.79
N GLU A 78 -5.36 -6.84 23.89
CA GLU A 78 -5.65 -5.39 23.91
C GLU A 78 -4.60 -4.62 23.11
N LYS A 79 -3.31 -4.92 23.31
CA LYS A 79 -2.23 -4.27 22.55
C LYS A 79 -2.26 -4.66 21.08
N ARG A 80 -2.64 -5.91 20.77
CA ARG A 80 -2.85 -6.34 19.39
C ARG A 80 -3.98 -5.55 18.72
N GLN A 81 -5.09 -5.35 19.40
CA GLN A 81 -6.20 -4.55 18.91
C GLN A 81 -5.78 -3.08 18.65
N GLU A 82 -4.98 -2.50 19.54
CA GLU A 82 -4.42 -1.15 19.34
C GLU A 82 -3.53 -1.07 18.09
N ILE A 83 -2.64 -2.06 17.90
CA ILE A 83 -1.78 -2.15 16.70
C ILE A 83 -2.64 -2.31 15.43
N ASP A 84 -3.64 -3.19 15.46
CA ASP A 84 -4.52 -3.43 14.31
C ASP A 84 -5.33 -2.16 13.96
N GLY A 85 -5.77 -1.38 14.96
CA GLY A 85 -6.44 -0.09 14.76
C GLY A 85 -5.54 1.00 14.17
N ALA A 86 -4.22 0.90 14.36
CA ALA A 86 -3.24 1.81 13.78
C ALA A 86 -2.79 1.41 12.35
N MET A 87 -3.39 0.36 11.78
CA MET A 87 -3.16 -0.10 10.41
C MET A 87 -4.42 0.06 9.56
N GLY A 88 -4.26 0.63 8.36
CA GLY A 88 -5.32 0.69 7.34
C GLY A 88 -5.04 -0.26 6.20
N VAL A 89 -6.08 -0.84 5.59
CA VAL A 89 -5.91 -1.78 4.47
C VAL A 89 -6.88 -1.47 3.35
N LEU A 90 -6.33 -1.29 2.14
CA LEU A 90 -7.07 -1.24 0.87
C LEU A 90 -6.73 -2.49 0.07
N PHE A 91 -7.70 -3.39 -0.09
CA PHE A 91 -7.59 -4.58 -0.93
C PHE A 91 -7.86 -4.28 -2.40
N GLN A 92 -7.35 -5.10 -3.30
CA GLN A 92 -7.36 -4.93 -4.75
C GLN A 92 -8.73 -4.51 -5.35
N HIS A 93 -9.83 -5.10 -4.87
CA HIS A 93 -11.18 -4.77 -5.32
C HIS A 93 -11.95 -3.88 -4.34
N GLY A 94 -11.26 -3.17 -3.44
CA GLY A 94 -11.84 -2.32 -2.41
C GLY A 94 -12.45 -3.12 -1.24
N ALA A 95 -13.00 -4.30 -1.47
CA ALA A 95 -13.64 -5.16 -0.47
C ALA A 95 -14.70 -4.44 0.39
N LEU A 96 -15.47 -3.52 -0.22
CA LEU A 96 -16.60 -2.88 0.44
C LEU A 96 -17.73 -3.88 0.64
N PHE A 97 -18.44 -3.76 1.76
CA PHE A 97 -19.66 -4.53 2.00
C PHE A 97 -20.76 -4.01 1.10
N SER A 98 -21.24 -4.85 0.18
CA SER A 98 -22.21 -4.48 -0.86
C SER A 98 -23.61 -4.09 -0.29
N ALA A 99 -23.96 -4.61 0.88
CA ALA A 99 -25.20 -4.32 1.57
C ALA A 99 -25.17 -3.04 2.44
N LEU A 100 -24.02 -2.37 2.50
CA LEU A 100 -23.84 -1.14 3.27
C LEU A 100 -23.56 0.03 2.33
N THR A 101 -24.03 1.21 2.69
CA THR A 101 -23.67 2.47 2.03
C THR A 101 -22.19 2.78 2.20
N VAL A 102 -21.67 3.74 1.46
CA VAL A 102 -20.29 4.24 1.63
C VAL A 102 -20.07 4.72 3.06
N LEU A 103 -20.99 5.52 3.59
CA LEU A 103 -20.90 6.02 4.96
C LEU A 103 -20.81 4.88 5.98
N GLU A 104 -21.68 3.88 5.86
CA GLU A 104 -21.71 2.72 6.76
C GLU A 104 -20.45 1.86 6.64
N ASN A 105 -19.90 1.68 5.42
CA ASN A 105 -18.63 1.01 5.21
C ASN A 105 -17.49 1.69 5.97
N ILE A 106 -17.42 3.03 5.94
CA ILE A 106 -16.38 3.80 6.62
C ILE A 106 -16.57 3.74 8.15
N GLN A 107 -17.80 3.66 8.62
CA GLN A 107 -18.10 3.55 10.04
C GLN A 107 -17.78 2.17 10.65
N LEU A 108 -17.65 1.11 9.86
CA LEU A 108 -17.39 -0.23 10.39
C LEU A 108 -16.16 -0.30 11.31
N PRO A 109 -14.97 0.16 10.89
CA PRO A 109 -13.83 0.21 11.81
C PRO A 109 -14.09 1.10 13.03
N MET A 110 -14.75 2.25 12.86
CA MET A 110 -15.06 3.15 13.98
C MET A 110 -15.95 2.46 15.02
N ARG A 111 -16.97 1.70 14.59
CA ARG A 111 -17.87 0.94 15.49
C ARG A 111 -17.13 -0.16 16.24
N GLN A 112 -16.10 -0.75 15.62
CA GLN A 112 -15.34 -1.86 16.21
C GLN A 112 -14.32 -1.36 17.25
N TYR A 113 -13.67 -0.23 16.99
CA TYR A 113 -12.52 0.23 17.76
C TYR A 113 -12.82 1.46 18.63
N LEU A 114 -13.88 2.23 18.31
CA LEU A 114 -14.18 3.49 18.97
C LEU A 114 -15.58 3.44 19.62
N GLN A 115 -15.69 3.99 20.82
CA GLN A 115 -16.98 4.17 21.50
C GLN A 115 -17.47 5.59 21.26
N LEU A 116 -18.00 5.87 20.07
CA LEU A 116 -18.44 7.21 19.67
C LEU A 116 -19.96 7.29 19.52
N PRO A 117 -20.59 8.43 19.87
CA PRO A 117 -21.98 8.70 19.51
C PRO A 117 -22.16 8.67 17.98
N LEU A 118 -23.30 8.14 17.52
CA LEU A 118 -23.60 8.00 16.09
C LEU A 118 -23.44 9.32 15.30
N LYS A 119 -23.85 10.44 15.89
CA LYS A 119 -23.71 11.77 15.26
C LYS A 119 -22.25 12.09 14.95
N LEU A 120 -21.35 11.93 15.92
CA LEU A 120 -19.93 12.19 15.75
C LEU A 120 -19.32 11.21 14.72
N MET A 121 -19.71 9.94 14.77
CA MET A 121 -19.25 8.93 13.80
C MET A 121 -19.68 9.29 12.37
N ASN A 122 -20.90 9.80 12.17
CA ASN A 122 -21.35 10.31 10.87
C ASN A 122 -20.49 11.47 10.38
N GLU A 123 -20.21 12.44 11.24
CA GLU A 123 -19.39 13.62 10.91
C GLU A 123 -17.96 13.20 10.52
N LEU A 124 -17.33 12.32 11.30
CA LEU A 124 -16.00 11.80 11.00
C LEU A 124 -15.97 10.99 9.70
N ALA A 125 -16.96 10.15 9.43
CA ALA A 125 -17.04 9.40 8.19
C ALA A 125 -17.22 10.31 6.97
N LEU A 126 -18.01 11.39 7.08
CA LEU A 126 -18.13 12.40 6.03
C LEU A 126 -16.82 13.12 5.77
N LEU A 127 -16.04 13.46 6.81
CA LEU A 127 -14.70 14.02 6.65
C LEU A 127 -13.77 13.07 5.90
N LYS A 128 -13.86 11.74 6.16
CA LYS A 128 -13.04 10.76 5.41
C LYS A 128 -13.47 10.65 3.94
N ILE A 129 -14.76 10.80 3.63
CA ILE A 129 -15.28 10.86 2.26
C ILE A 129 -14.67 12.06 1.51
N GLU A 130 -14.70 13.24 2.12
CA GLU A 130 -14.13 14.45 1.54
C GLU A 130 -12.61 14.37 1.41
N LEU A 131 -11.92 13.81 2.42
CA LEU A 131 -10.47 13.64 2.44
C LEU A 131 -9.94 12.84 1.23
N VAL A 132 -10.71 11.87 0.75
CA VAL A 132 -10.34 11.06 -0.43
C VAL A 132 -10.88 11.64 -1.74
N GLY A 133 -11.44 12.85 -1.73
CA GLY A 133 -11.97 13.53 -2.91
C GLY A 133 -13.28 12.94 -3.44
N LEU A 134 -14.06 12.26 -2.61
CA LEU A 134 -15.43 11.87 -2.96
C LEU A 134 -16.42 12.98 -2.64
N PRO A 135 -17.45 13.20 -3.46
CA PRO A 135 -18.52 14.15 -3.15
C PRO A 135 -19.38 13.63 -1.99
N ARG A 136 -19.92 14.53 -1.20
CA ARG A 136 -20.73 14.19 -0.01
C ARG A 136 -21.93 13.30 -0.31
N ASP A 137 -22.55 13.45 -1.47
CA ASP A 137 -23.70 12.63 -1.88
C ASP A 137 -23.33 11.15 -2.07
N ALA A 138 -22.02 10.84 -2.29
CA ALA A 138 -21.54 9.46 -2.31
C ALA A 138 -21.77 8.72 -0.99
N ALA A 139 -21.89 9.44 0.14
CA ALA A 139 -22.13 8.86 1.46
C ALA A 139 -23.34 7.91 1.52
N ALA A 140 -24.42 8.27 0.81
CA ALA A 140 -25.67 7.51 0.80
C ALA A 140 -25.72 6.41 -0.27
N LYS A 141 -24.72 6.35 -1.17
CA LYS A 141 -24.67 5.38 -2.27
C LYS A 141 -24.17 4.01 -1.79
N TYR A 142 -24.65 2.97 -2.42
CA TYR A 142 -24.13 1.61 -2.28
C TYR A 142 -22.94 1.39 -3.23
N PRO A 143 -22.05 0.43 -2.96
CA PRO A 143 -20.92 0.13 -3.84
C PRO A 143 -21.30 -0.13 -5.30
N SER A 144 -22.48 -0.72 -5.56
CA SER A 144 -23.00 -0.98 -6.90
C SER A 144 -23.34 0.29 -7.72
N GLU A 145 -23.47 1.44 -7.04
CA GLU A 145 -23.81 2.73 -7.66
C GLU A 145 -22.56 3.60 -7.93
N LEU A 146 -21.36 3.06 -7.62
CA LEU A 146 -20.11 3.78 -7.74
C LEU A 146 -19.33 3.37 -8.99
N SER A 147 -18.59 4.31 -9.58
CA SER A 147 -17.55 3.96 -10.57
C SER A 147 -16.37 3.22 -9.91
N GLY A 148 -15.54 2.55 -10.71
CA GLY A 148 -14.36 1.84 -10.19
C GLY A 148 -13.42 2.74 -9.36
N GLY A 149 -13.17 3.97 -9.82
CA GLY A 149 -12.39 4.95 -9.08
C GLY A 149 -13.06 5.38 -7.76
N MET A 150 -14.37 5.58 -7.76
CA MET A 150 -15.10 5.89 -6.54
C MET A 150 -15.07 4.74 -5.54
N ILE A 151 -15.15 3.48 -5.98
CA ILE A 151 -15.00 2.29 -5.13
C ILE A 151 -13.63 2.29 -4.45
N LYS A 152 -12.55 2.57 -5.19
CA LYS A 152 -11.18 2.65 -4.66
C LYS A 152 -11.05 3.76 -3.61
N ARG A 153 -11.56 4.96 -3.90
CA ARG A 153 -11.57 6.10 -2.97
C ARG A 153 -12.41 5.81 -1.72
N ALA A 154 -13.59 5.20 -1.84
CA ALA A 154 -14.42 4.79 -0.70
C ALA A 154 -13.72 3.73 0.19
N ALA A 155 -13.05 2.76 -0.44
CA ALA A 155 -12.26 1.77 0.27
C ALA A 155 -11.04 2.39 0.97
N LEU A 156 -10.40 3.40 0.36
CA LEU A 156 -9.35 4.18 0.99
C LEU A 156 -9.88 4.99 2.18
N ALA A 157 -11.05 5.64 2.05
CA ALA A 157 -11.69 6.36 3.16
C ALA A 157 -11.96 5.43 4.35
N ARG A 158 -12.41 4.19 4.10
CA ARG A 158 -12.57 3.16 5.14
C ARG A 158 -11.23 2.77 5.76
N ALA A 159 -10.18 2.58 4.97
CA ALA A 159 -8.85 2.27 5.47
C ALA A 159 -8.28 3.39 6.36
N LEU A 160 -8.68 4.65 6.11
CA LEU A 160 -8.28 5.83 6.87
C LEU A 160 -9.19 6.15 8.06
N ALA A 161 -10.23 5.35 8.31
CA ALA A 161 -11.29 5.66 9.28
C ALA A 161 -10.77 5.86 10.71
N LEU A 162 -9.68 5.20 11.07
CA LEU A 162 -9.06 5.25 12.42
C LEU A 162 -7.77 6.07 12.47
N ASP A 163 -7.49 6.90 11.45
CA ASP A 163 -6.23 7.66 11.35
C ASP A 163 -4.98 6.76 11.51
N PRO A 164 -4.81 5.74 10.66
CA PRO A 164 -3.73 4.78 10.79
C PRO A 164 -2.35 5.43 10.63
N GLN A 165 -1.31 4.80 11.19
CA GLN A 165 0.09 5.18 10.98
C GLN A 165 0.73 4.41 9.82
N LEU A 166 0.20 3.22 9.49
CA LEU A 166 0.66 2.35 8.40
C LEU A 166 -0.50 1.96 7.51
N LEU A 167 -0.37 2.23 6.22
CA LEU A 167 -1.38 1.94 5.21
C LEU A 167 -0.88 0.85 4.25
N PHE A 168 -1.65 -0.22 4.13
CA PHE A 168 -1.41 -1.30 3.17
C PHE A 168 -2.31 -1.09 1.95
N LEU A 169 -1.70 -1.07 0.77
CA LEU A 169 -2.38 -0.92 -0.52
C LEU A 169 -2.08 -2.14 -1.40
N ASP A 170 -3.10 -2.89 -1.77
CA ASP A 170 -2.98 -4.04 -2.69
C ASP A 170 -3.53 -3.63 -4.05
N GLU A 171 -2.65 -3.38 -5.03
CA GLU A 171 -2.97 -2.97 -6.40
C GLU A 171 -3.96 -1.77 -6.45
N PRO A 172 -3.61 -0.63 -5.82
CA PRO A 172 -4.56 0.47 -5.62
C PRO A 172 -5.05 1.09 -6.93
N THR A 173 -4.19 1.22 -7.93
CA THR A 173 -4.50 1.81 -9.26
C THR A 173 -5.06 0.82 -10.28
N SER A 174 -5.08 -0.47 -9.94
CA SER A 174 -5.58 -1.53 -10.82
C SER A 174 -7.02 -1.27 -11.27
N GLY A 175 -7.26 -1.27 -12.59
CA GLY A 175 -8.57 -1.04 -13.18
C GLY A 175 -8.99 0.42 -13.30
N LEU A 176 -8.13 1.38 -12.96
CA LEU A 176 -8.31 2.78 -13.26
C LEU A 176 -7.75 3.10 -14.65
N ASP A 177 -8.28 4.15 -15.28
CA ASP A 177 -7.63 4.75 -16.43
C ASP A 177 -6.37 5.50 -16.00
N PRO A 178 -5.47 5.87 -16.93
CA PRO A 178 -4.18 6.49 -16.58
C PRO A 178 -4.32 7.82 -15.79
N ILE A 179 -5.36 8.61 -16.08
CA ILE A 179 -5.61 9.88 -15.38
C ILE A 179 -6.06 9.60 -13.95
N GLY A 180 -7.03 8.72 -13.78
CA GLY A 180 -7.53 8.32 -12.46
C GLY A 180 -6.47 7.62 -11.60
N ALA A 181 -5.53 6.87 -12.22
CA ALA A 181 -4.40 6.27 -11.53
C ALA A 181 -3.44 7.35 -11.01
N ALA A 182 -3.07 8.33 -11.84
CA ALA A 182 -2.20 9.45 -11.45
C ALA A 182 -2.84 10.27 -10.31
N GLU A 183 -4.13 10.61 -10.42
CA GLU A 183 -4.86 11.32 -9.36
C GLU A 183 -4.89 10.53 -8.03
N PHE A 184 -5.00 9.20 -8.12
CA PHE A 184 -4.97 8.35 -6.93
C PHE A 184 -3.57 8.32 -6.29
N ASP A 185 -2.52 8.27 -7.10
CA ASP A 185 -1.13 8.34 -6.64
C ASP A 185 -0.83 9.68 -5.96
N GLU A 186 -1.24 10.81 -6.56
CA GLU A 186 -1.12 12.14 -5.96
C GLU A 186 -1.86 12.23 -4.61
N LEU A 187 -3.06 11.61 -4.51
CA LEU A 187 -3.81 11.53 -3.26
C LEU A 187 -3.01 10.77 -2.19
N ILE A 188 -2.39 9.64 -2.52
CA ILE A 188 -1.57 8.87 -1.57
C ILE A 188 -0.37 9.69 -1.07
N VAL A 189 0.32 10.42 -1.96
CA VAL A 189 1.42 11.32 -1.58
C VAL A 189 0.92 12.41 -0.62
N SER A 190 -0.19 13.09 -0.97
CA SER A 190 -0.79 14.12 -0.15
C SER A 190 -1.16 13.61 1.25
N LEU A 191 -1.75 12.41 1.34
CA LEU A 191 -2.11 11.76 2.62
C LEU A 191 -0.86 11.40 3.43
N ARG A 192 0.20 10.87 2.79
CA ARG A 192 1.49 10.61 3.46
C ARG A 192 2.04 11.88 4.07
N ASP A 193 2.09 12.96 3.31
CA ASP A 193 2.73 14.22 3.72
C ASP A 193 1.92 14.95 4.80
N THR A 194 0.59 14.93 4.70
CA THR A 194 -0.30 15.65 5.64
C THR A 194 -0.56 14.88 6.93
N MET A 195 -0.74 13.57 6.85
CA MET A 195 -1.05 12.72 8.00
C MET A 195 0.20 12.02 8.59
N GLY A 196 1.34 12.08 7.89
CA GLY A 196 2.57 11.37 8.29
C GLY A 196 2.48 9.86 8.14
N LEU A 197 1.68 9.38 7.17
CA LEU A 197 1.48 7.97 6.90
C LEU A 197 2.76 7.31 6.39
N SER A 198 2.92 6.03 6.73
CA SER A 198 3.83 5.13 6.02
C SER A 198 3.00 4.17 5.18
N VAL A 199 3.48 3.84 4.00
CA VAL A 199 2.69 3.08 3.01
C VAL A 199 3.45 1.86 2.54
N TYR A 200 2.82 0.69 2.61
CA TYR A 200 3.24 -0.54 1.95
C TYR A 200 2.34 -0.77 0.75
N MET A 201 2.87 -0.60 -0.45
CA MET A 201 2.09 -0.68 -1.68
C MET A 201 2.53 -1.87 -2.55
N VAL A 202 1.67 -2.86 -2.69
CA VAL A 202 1.83 -3.91 -3.69
C VAL A 202 1.30 -3.38 -5.02
N THR A 203 2.14 -3.34 -6.05
CA THR A 203 1.73 -2.92 -7.39
C THR A 203 2.57 -3.60 -8.47
N HIS A 204 2.05 -3.59 -9.69
CA HIS A 204 2.78 -3.93 -10.91
C HIS A 204 2.81 -2.74 -11.90
N ASP A 205 2.30 -1.60 -11.48
CA ASP A 205 2.26 -0.37 -12.26
C ASP A 205 3.60 0.38 -12.12
N LEU A 206 4.33 0.49 -13.25
CA LEU A 206 5.61 1.19 -13.29
C LEU A 206 5.45 2.69 -13.10
N ASP A 207 4.37 3.28 -13.60
CA ASP A 207 4.13 4.72 -13.48
C ASP A 207 3.94 5.10 -12.02
N SER A 208 3.15 4.35 -11.26
CA SER A 208 2.99 4.54 -9.80
C SER A 208 4.32 4.35 -9.06
N LEU A 209 5.14 3.35 -9.41
CA LEU A 209 6.45 3.14 -8.77
C LEU A 209 7.38 4.33 -8.98
N HIS A 210 7.41 4.88 -10.19
CA HIS A 210 8.22 6.05 -10.53
C HIS A 210 7.71 7.33 -9.89
N ALA A 211 6.39 7.49 -9.82
CA ALA A 211 5.76 8.72 -9.37
C ALA A 211 5.83 8.91 -7.85
N ILE A 212 5.63 7.84 -7.05
CA ILE A 212 5.36 8.02 -5.64
C ILE A 212 6.19 7.17 -4.68
N CYS A 213 6.92 6.13 -5.14
CA CYS A 213 7.68 5.27 -4.24
C CYS A 213 9.02 5.88 -3.84
N ASP A 214 9.28 5.97 -2.54
CA ASP A 214 10.60 6.37 -2.01
C ASP A 214 11.61 5.22 -2.13
N ARG A 215 11.12 4.00 -1.93
CA ARG A 215 11.91 2.76 -1.99
C ARG A 215 11.08 1.64 -2.62
N ILE A 216 11.77 0.69 -3.25
CA ILE A 216 11.16 -0.47 -3.90
C ILE A 216 11.83 -1.73 -3.36
N ALA A 217 11.03 -2.75 -3.04
CA ALA A 217 11.49 -4.09 -2.69
C ALA A 217 10.97 -5.11 -3.70
N VAL A 218 11.86 -5.94 -4.22
CA VAL A 218 11.57 -6.94 -5.25
C VAL A 218 11.53 -8.32 -4.64
N LEU A 219 10.37 -8.96 -4.67
CA LEU A 219 10.16 -10.34 -4.22
C LEU A 219 10.44 -11.32 -5.37
N GLY A 220 11.34 -12.26 -5.14
CA GLY A 220 11.60 -13.37 -6.04
C GLY A 220 11.95 -14.63 -5.26
N GLU A 221 11.44 -15.79 -5.69
CA GLU A 221 11.72 -17.09 -5.05
C GLU A 221 11.48 -17.11 -3.54
N GLY A 222 10.45 -16.40 -3.08
CA GLY A 222 10.06 -16.32 -1.67
C GLY A 222 10.97 -15.47 -0.78
N ARG A 223 11.89 -14.68 -1.36
CA ARG A 223 12.85 -13.79 -0.65
C ARG A 223 12.89 -12.41 -1.28
N ILE A 224 13.35 -11.43 -0.54
CA ILE A 224 13.73 -10.14 -1.14
C ILE A 224 15.01 -10.35 -1.95
N LYS A 225 14.93 -10.14 -3.25
CA LYS A 225 16.07 -10.21 -4.18
C LYS A 225 16.89 -8.92 -4.13
N VAL A 226 16.18 -7.80 -4.22
CA VAL A 226 16.76 -6.46 -4.25
C VAL A 226 15.81 -5.52 -3.51
N GLN A 227 16.36 -4.53 -2.83
CA GLN A 227 15.60 -3.39 -2.29
C GLN A 227 16.45 -2.14 -2.36
N GLY A 228 15.83 -1.01 -2.67
CA GLY A 228 16.53 0.27 -2.80
C GLY A 228 15.65 1.34 -3.43
N THR A 229 16.28 2.45 -3.78
CA THR A 229 15.67 3.56 -4.52
C THR A 229 15.42 3.17 -5.98
N LEU A 230 14.63 3.98 -6.68
CA LEU A 230 14.39 3.79 -8.11
C LEU A 230 15.70 3.79 -8.94
N ASP A 231 16.65 4.67 -8.60
CA ASP A 231 17.95 4.74 -9.28
C ASP A 231 18.75 3.45 -9.08
N GLU A 232 18.73 2.88 -7.87
CA GLU A 232 19.36 1.58 -7.59
C GLU A 232 18.69 0.44 -8.36
N MET A 233 17.35 0.49 -8.53
CA MET A 233 16.64 -0.49 -9.38
C MET A 233 17.06 -0.40 -10.86
N HIS A 234 17.27 0.82 -11.37
CA HIS A 234 17.76 1.01 -12.75
C HIS A 234 19.20 0.53 -12.95
N GLN A 235 20.03 0.53 -11.92
CA GLN A 235 21.42 0.06 -11.97
C GLN A 235 21.56 -1.44 -11.66
N CYS A 236 20.48 -2.08 -11.20
CA CYS A 236 20.50 -3.48 -10.79
C CYS A 236 20.80 -4.42 -11.96
N GLU A 237 21.66 -5.41 -11.72
CA GLU A 237 22.07 -6.44 -12.70
C GLU A 237 21.17 -7.68 -12.67
N ASP A 238 20.27 -7.82 -11.68
CA ASP A 238 19.33 -8.94 -11.65
C ASP A 238 18.48 -8.95 -12.93
N VAL A 239 18.45 -10.10 -13.61
CA VAL A 239 17.84 -10.25 -14.95
C VAL A 239 16.36 -9.83 -14.94
N TRP A 240 15.61 -10.20 -13.90
CA TRP A 240 14.20 -9.87 -13.82
C TRP A 240 13.99 -8.38 -13.54
N VAL A 241 14.76 -7.81 -12.60
CA VAL A 241 14.71 -6.38 -12.24
C VAL A 241 15.09 -5.52 -13.44
N ALA A 242 16.20 -5.85 -14.12
CA ALA A 242 16.62 -5.14 -15.32
C ALA A 242 15.57 -5.21 -16.45
N ALA A 243 14.96 -6.38 -16.67
CA ALA A 243 13.92 -6.55 -17.68
C ALA A 243 12.64 -5.75 -17.29
N TYR A 244 12.31 -5.66 -16.02
CA TYR A 244 11.15 -4.93 -15.52
C TYR A 244 11.31 -3.42 -15.67
N PHE A 245 12.42 -2.85 -15.20
CA PHE A 245 12.67 -1.40 -15.21
C PHE A 245 13.27 -0.87 -16.52
N LYS A 246 14.00 -1.68 -17.31
CA LYS A 246 14.61 -1.28 -18.59
C LYS A 246 13.87 -1.81 -19.83
N GLY A 247 12.78 -2.55 -19.66
CA GLY A 247 11.99 -3.11 -20.75
C GLY A 247 11.34 -2.06 -21.66
N LYS A 248 10.79 -2.50 -22.80
CA LYS A 248 10.19 -1.59 -23.80
C LYS A 248 9.09 -0.68 -23.23
N ARG A 249 8.34 -1.12 -22.22
CA ARG A 249 7.31 -0.31 -21.53
C ARG A 249 7.94 0.76 -20.63
N ALA A 250 9.02 0.44 -19.94
CA ALA A 250 9.75 1.40 -19.10
C ALA A 250 10.39 2.55 -19.92
N ARG A 251 10.81 2.29 -21.15
CA ARG A 251 11.42 3.32 -22.03
C ARG A 251 10.45 4.41 -22.50
N GLN A 252 9.15 4.21 -22.38
CA GLN A 252 8.15 5.23 -22.72
C GLN A 252 7.95 6.26 -21.61
N ILE A 253 8.42 5.96 -20.39
CA ILE A 253 8.24 6.78 -19.19
C ILE A 253 9.43 7.74 -18.99
N LEU A 254 10.63 7.38 -19.45
CA LEU A 254 11.79 8.26 -19.36
C LEU A 254 11.63 9.47 -20.30
N PRO A 255 11.88 10.72 -19.84
CA PRO A 255 11.93 11.88 -20.72
C PRO A 255 12.86 11.57 -21.89
N ARG A 256 12.39 11.75 -23.13
CA ARG A 256 13.28 11.67 -24.30
C ARG A 256 14.35 12.72 -24.09
N GLU A 257 15.61 12.33 -23.95
CA GLU A 257 16.74 13.26 -24.06
C GLU A 257 16.54 14.07 -25.34
N THR A 258 16.38 15.39 -25.18
CA THR A 258 16.29 16.30 -26.33
C THR A 258 17.60 16.17 -27.10
N PRO A 259 17.61 15.81 -28.39
CA PRO A 259 18.84 15.77 -29.15
C PRO A 259 19.46 17.16 -29.13
N GLN A 260 20.65 17.29 -28.56
CA GLN A 260 21.42 18.52 -28.66
C GLN A 260 21.54 18.88 -30.14
N LEU A 261 20.99 20.02 -30.51
CA LEU A 261 21.24 20.65 -31.78
C LEU A 261 22.74 20.81 -31.92
N LYS A 262 23.38 19.93 -32.71
CA LYS A 262 24.73 20.18 -33.22
C LYS A 262 24.60 21.42 -34.09
N GLU A 263 25.14 22.52 -33.60
CA GLU A 263 25.42 23.73 -34.33
C GLU A 263 26.14 23.36 -35.62
N ARG A 264 25.50 23.64 -36.74
CA ARG A 264 26.21 23.82 -38.00
C ARG A 264 26.74 25.27 -38.01
N LEU A 265 28.02 25.40 -37.65
CA LEU A 265 28.84 26.52 -38.06
C LEU A 265 29.93 25.93 -38.97
N SER A 266 29.79 26.19 -40.21
CA SER A 266 30.86 26.42 -41.19
C SER A 266 30.25 26.90 -42.51
#